data_ebab165ca7398a64deda846d6d799739
#
_entry.id   ebab165ca7398a64deda846d6d799739
#
_cell.length_a   1.000
_cell.length_b   1.000
_cell.length_c   1.000
_cell.angle_alpha   90.00
_cell.angle_beta   90.00
_cell.angle_gamma   90.00
#
_symmetry.space_group_name_H-M   'P 1'
#
loop_
_entity.id
_entity.type
_entity.pdbx_description
1 polymer ?
#
loop_
_entity_poly.entity_id
_entity_poly.type
_entity_poly.pdbx_seq_one_letter_code
_entity_poly.pdbx_strand_id
1 'polypeptide(L)'
;MKKDRQMNYELLRIIAMLMIVCLHYLGKGGALGDPKQELTTNGYLAWLIEAFCLVAVNVYVLISGYFGVDSQNFTIRKPLKIWRQVWFYSVGIGLIMLITGAASWNLYQGMTYIFPVVTEHYWFATAYLLLCLLIPFLNAGVEKLDRKTFQWILLGMLLVFSVAKTALPMQLPWDHKGYDAFWFVFLYL
;
A
#
# COMPACT_ATOMS: atom_id res chain seq x y z
N MET A 1 -20.49 -18.90 -12.40
CA MET A 1 -21.00 -18.81 -11.03
C MET A 1 -20.48 -17.51 -10.42
N LYS A 2 -21.36 -16.63 -9.91
CA LYS A 2 -20.92 -15.51 -9.05
C LYS A 2 -20.36 -16.13 -7.78
N LYS A 3 -19.05 -15.96 -7.51
CA LYS A 3 -18.44 -16.34 -6.24
C LYS A 3 -19.18 -15.56 -5.15
N ASP A 4 -19.82 -16.25 -4.19
CA ASP A 4 -20.55 -15.59 -3.10
C ASP A 4 -19.62 -14.58 -2.41
N ARG A 5 -20.13 -13.36 -2.24
CA ARG A 5 -19.38 -12.32 -1.53
C ARG A 5 -19.19 -12.75 -0.08
N GLN A 6 -17.93 -12.89 0.30
CA GLN A 6 -17.60 -13.23 1.69
C GLN A 6 -17.68 -11.94 2.54
N MET A 7 -18.77 -11.78 3.29
CA MET A 7 -19.09 -10.60 4.07
C MET A 7 -17.99 -10.18 5.06
N ASN A 8 -17.28 -11.16 5.63
CA ASN A 8 -16.16 -10.93 6.54
C ASN A 8 -15.00 -10.15 5.88
N TYR A 9 -14.63 -10.48 4.64
CA TYR A 9 -13.58 -9.74 3.93
C TYR A 9 -14.04 -8.35 3.48
N GLU A 10 -15.32 -8.17 3.16
CA GLU A 10 -15.86 -6.84 2.86
C GLU A 10 -15.82 -5.95 4.11
N LEU A 11 -16.22 -6.48 5.28
CA LEU A 11 -16.11 -5.78 6.55
C LEU A 11 -14.65 -5.42 6.87
N LEU A 12 -13.73 -6.37 6.67
CA LEU A 12 -12.31 -6.15 6.90
C LEU A 12 -11.75 -5.02 6.00
N ARG A 13 -12.18 -4.95 4.74
CA ARG A 13 -11.81 -3.85 3.83
C ARG A 13 -12.34 -2.50 4.30
N ILE A 14 -13.58 -2.47 4.81
CA ILE A 14 -14.18 -1.23 5.35
C ILE A 14 -13.38 -0.76 6.56
N ILE A 15 -13.08 -1.65 7.50
CA ILE A 15 -12.27 -1.32 8.68
C ILE A 15 -10.89 -0.82 8.25
N ALA A 16 -10.20 -1.51 7.35
CA ALA A 16 -8.90 -1.09 6.86
C ALA A 16 -8.96 0.29 6.17
N MET A 17 -10.04 0.60 5.43
CA MET A 17 -10.22 1.93 4.85
C MET A 17 -10.39 3.01 5.94
N LEU A 18 -11.18 2.76 6.97
CA LEU A 18 -11.32 3.68 8.09
C LEU A 18 -9.97 3.91 8.81
N MET A 19 -9.18 2.85 8.98
CA MET A 19 -7.83 2.95 9.53
C MET A 19 -6.92 3.81 8.66
N ILE A 20 -6.97 3.69 7.32
CA ILE A 20 -6.20 4.53 6.39
C ILE A 20 -6.63 6.01 6.51
N VAL A 21 -7.92 6.28 6.61
CA VAL A 21 -8.42 7.65 6.81
C VAL A 21 -7.89 8.21 8.13
N CYS A 22 -7.90 7.40 9.19
CA CYS A 22 -7.37 7.76 10.50
C CYS A 22 -5.86 8.09 10.43
N LEU A 23 -5.04 7.25 9.78
CA LEU A 23 -3.62 7.51 9.53
C LEU A 23 -3.37 8.88 8.87
N HIS A 24 -4.12 9.17 7.81
CA HIS A 24 -3.96 10.42 7.10
C HIS A 24 -4.40 11.63 7.93
N TYR A 25 -5.46 11.47 8.73
CA TYR A 25 -5.92 12.51 9.64
C TYR A 25 -4.89 12.79 10.75
N LEU A 26 -4.39 11.74 11.40
CA LEU A 26 -3.40 11.87 12.47
C LEU A 26 -2.07 12.43 11.95
N GLY A 27 -1.52 11.83 10.90
CA GLY A 27 -0.20 12.18 10.38
C GLY A 27 -0.16 13.53 9.65
N LYS A 28 -1.14 13.80 8.77
CA LYS A 28 -1.17 15.04 7.97
C LYS A 28 -1.99 16.16 8.62
N GLY A 29 -2.94 15.81 9.51
CA GLY A 29 -3.76 16.77 10.24
C GLY A 29 -3.06 17.40 11.44
N GLY A 30 -1.79 17.03 11.74
CA GLY A 30 -1.00 17.59 12.82
C GLY A 30 -1.42 17.12 14.22
N ALA A 31 -2.22 16.06 14.32
CA ALA A 31 -2.67 15.53 15.61
C ALA A 31 -1.58 14.69 16.32
N LEU A 32 -0.57 14.21 15.57
CA LEU A 32 0.62 13.56 16.13
C LEU A 32 1.57 14.66 16.60
N GLY A 33 1.77 14.78 17.90
CA GLY A 33 2.82 15.65 18.45
C GLY A 33 4.21 15.15 18.06
N ASP A 34 5.21 16.04 18.12
CA ASP A 34 6.60 15.64 17.90
C ASP A 34 7.05 14.64 18.99
N PRO A 35 7.42 13.41 18.63
CA PRO A 35 7.83 12.39 19.62
C PRO A 35 9.12 12.75 20.38
N LYS A 36 9.85 13.78 19.94
CA LYS A 36 11.06 14.30 20.64
C LYS A 36 10.72 15.33 21.71
N GLN A 37 9.48 15.77 21.80
CA GLN A 37 8.99 16.70 22.82
C GLN A 37 8.11 15.95 23.81
N GLU A 38 7.85 16.57 24.98
CA GLU A 38 6.88 16.01 25.93
C GLU A 38 5.50 15.93 25.27
N LEU A 39 4.99 14.71 25.14
CA LEU A 39 3.67 14.46 24.60
C LEU A 39 2.61 14.66 25.67
N THR A 40 1.53 15.29 25.30
CA THR A 40 0.31 15.31 26.12
C THR A 40 -0.32 13.90 26.14
N THR A 41 -1.22 13.64 27.08
CA THR A 41 -2.00 12.39 27.15
C THR A 41 -2.69 12.10 25.82
N ASN A 42 -3.25 13.13 25.17
CA ASN A 42 -3.86 12.99 23.85
C ASN A 42 -2.84 12.64 22.75
N GLY A 43 -1.60 13.16 22.87
CA GLY A 43 -0.50 12.80 21.96
C GLY A 43 -0.14 11.33 22.05
N TYR A 44 -0.01 10.78 23.26
CA TYR A 44 0.22 9.34 23.44
C TYR A 44 -0.89 8.48 22.87
N LEU A 45 -2.16 8.88 23.08
CA LEU A 45 -3.31 8.19 22.50
C LEU A 45 -3.29 8.25 20.98
N ALA A 46 -2.96 9.41 20.39
CA ALA A 46 -2.86 9.58 18.95
C ALA A 46 -1.78 8.65 18.35
N TRP A 47 -0.61 8.57 18.97
CA TRP A 47 0.46 7.65 18.55
C TRP A 47 0.09 6.19 18.68
N LEU A 48 -0.65 5.82 19.74
CA LEU A 48 -1.16 4.46 19.91
C LEU A 48 -2.14 4.09 18.78
N ILE A 49 -3.09 4.98 18.46
CA ILE A 49 -4.05 4.77 17.36
C ILE A 49 -3.31 4.69 16.02
N GLU A 50 -2.32 5.57 15.77
CA GLU A 50 -1.49 5.53 14.57
C GLU A 50 -0.82 4.17 14.41
N ALA A 51 -0.20 3.64 15.48
CA ALA A 51 0.47 2.34 15.48
C ALA A 51 -0.49 1.19 15.12
N PHE A 52 -1.72 1.19 15.64
CA PHE A 52 -2.73 0.21 15.25
C PHE A 52 -3.18 0.36 13.79
N CYS A 53 -3.25 1.57 13.29
CA CYS A 53 -3.70 1.84 11.93
C CYS A 53 -2.64 1.51 10.86
N LEU A 54 -1.35 1.44 11.20
CA LEU A 54 -0.26 1.13 10.25
C LEU A 54 -0.45 -0.20 9.52
N VAL A 55 -1.13 -1.18 10.11
CA VAL A 55 -1.37 -2.49 9.49
C VAL A 55 -2.40 -2.45 8.35
N ALA A 56 -3.15 -1.36 8.20
CA ALA A 56 -4.27 -1.27 7.28
C ALA A 56 -3.89 -1.54 5.82
N VAL A 57 -2.77 -1.00 5.36
CA VAL A 57 -2.25 -1.22 4.01
C VAL A 57 -1.87 -2.69 3.80
N ASN A 58 -1.22 -3.29 4.79
CA ASN A 58 -0.83 -4.71 4.75
C ASN A 58 -2.07 -5.60 4.63
N VAL A 59 -3.15 -5.29 5.33
CA VAL A 59 -4.43 -6.01 5.25
C VAL A 59 -4.98 -6.00 3.82
N TYR A 60 -4.92 -4.87 3.10
CA TYR A 60 -5.35 -4.82 1.70
C TYR A 60 -4.55 -5.73 0.79
N VAL A 61 -3.23 -5.76 0.97
CA VAL A 61 -2.35 -6.61 0.16
C VAL A 61 -2.56 -8.08 0.49
N LEU A 62 -2.67 -8.44 1.76
CA LEU A 62 -2.98 -9.81 2.21
C LEU A 62 -4.33 -10.31 1.66
N ILE A 63 -5.38 -9.49 1.68
CA ILE A 63 -6.66 -9.83 1.04
C ILE A 63 -6.47 -10.06 -0.46
N SER A 64 -5.64 -9.25 -1.11
CA SER A 64 -5.35 -9.40 -2.53
C SER A 64 -4.59 -10.70 -2.83
N GLY A 65 -3.65 -11.10 -1.96
CA GLY A 65 -2.97 -12.39 -2.01
C GLY A 65 -3.94 -13.55 -1.87
N TYR A 66 -4.78 -13.53 -0.82
CA TYR A 66 -5.76 -14.58 -0.55
C TYR A 66 -6.71 -14.86 -1.73
N PHE A 67 -7.18 -13.81 -2.41
CA PHE A 67 -8.05 -13.97 -3.58
C PHE A 67 -7.31 -14.09 -4.91
N GLY A 68 -6.03 -13.72 -4.93
CA GLY A 68 -5.20 -13.68 -6.13
C GLY A 68 -4.51 -15.00 -6.45
N VAL A 69 -4.18 -15.81 -5.44
CA VAL A 69 -3.40 -17.04 -5.59
C VAL A 69 -4.08 -18.06 -6.52
N ASP A 70 -5.41 -18.16 -6.47
CA ASP A 70 -6.19 -19.07 -7.35
C ASP A 70 -6.52 -18.46 -8.71
N SER A 71 -6.09 -17.22 -8.97
CA SER A 71 -6.43 -16.50 -10.20
C SER A 71 -5.46 -16.90 -11.32
N GLN A 72 -5.75 -17.96 -12.04
CA GLN A 72 -4.96 -18.39 -13.20
C GLN A 72 -5.11 -17.47 -14.42
N ASN A 73 -6.13 -16.62 -14.45
CA ASN A 73 -6.40 -15.73 -15.58
C ASN A 73 -5.98 -14.29 -15.26
N PHE A 74 -4.75 -13.94 -15.62
CA PHE A 74 -4.34 -12.55 -15.63
C PHE A 74 -5.16 -11.77 -16.67
N THR A 75 -5.78 -10.71 -16.23
CA THR A 75 -6.51 -9.80 -17.11
C THR A 75 -6.01 -8.38 -16.89
N ILE A 76 -5.36 -7.80 -17.88
CA ILE A 76 -4.85 -6.41 -17.87
C ILE A 76 -5.96 -5.39 -17.56
N ARG A 77 -7.22 -5.76 -17.72
CA ARG A 77 -8.38 -4.89 -17.42
C ARG A 77 -8.42 -4.43 -15.96
N LYS A 78 -7.96 -5.27 -15.01
CA LYS A 78 -7.96 -4.93 -13.57
C LYS A 78 -6.95 -3.80 -13.27
N PRO A 79 -5.64 -3.95 -13.54
CA PRO A 79 -4.69 -2.87 -13.31
C PRO A 79 -5.01 -1.62 -14.15
N LEU A 80 -5.50 -1.77 -15.39
CA LEU A 80 -5.89 -0.64 -16.22
C LEU A 80 -7.07 0.15 -15.63
N LYS A 81 -8.05 -0.54 -15.03
CA LYS A 81 -9.17 0.12 -14.32
C LYS A 81 -8.66 0.95 -13.14
N ILE A 82 -7.75 0.41 -12.34
CA ILE A 82 -7.17 1.11 -11.19
C ILE A 82 -6.37 2.31 -11.68
N TRP A 83 -5.48 2.11 -12.65
CA TRP A 83 -4.69 3.19 -13.25
C TRP A 83 -5.57 4.34 -13.74
N ARG A 84 -6.64 4.03 -14.50
CA ARG A 84 -7.60 5.03 -15.02
C ARG A 84 -8.30 5.79 -13.90
N GLN A 85 -8.69 5.12 -12.81
CA GLN A 85 -9.28 5.77 -11.64
C GLN A 85 -8.29 6.73 -10.99
N VAL A 86 -7.07 6.28 -10.71
CA VAL A 86 -6.03 7.11 -10.11
C VAL A 86 -5.72 8.31 -10.99
N TRP A 87 -5.58 8.10 -12.28
CA TRP A 87 -5.34 9.15 -13.26
C TRP A 87 -6.47 10.19 -13.27
N PHE A 88 -7.72 9.73 -13.35
CA PHE A 88 -8.89 10.62 -13.38
C PHE A 88 -8.98 11.51 -12.14
N TYR A 89 -8.81 10.94 -10.96
CA TYR A 89 -8.84 11.71 -9.71
C TYR A 89 -7.63 12.63 -9.58
N SER A 90 -6.45 12.20 -9.97
CA SER A 90 -5.24 13.02 -9.92
C SER A 90 -5.36 14.25 -10.80
N VAL A 91 -5.74 14.07 -12.05
CA VAL A 91 -5.94 15.18 -13.00
C VAL A 91 -7.08 16.08 -12.55
N GLY A 92 -8.22 15.50 -12.12
CA GLY A 92 -9.38 16.27 -11.65
C GLY A 92 -9.05 17.14 -10.43
N ILE A 93 -8.38 16.58 -9.43
CA ILE A 93 -7.94 17.33 -8.25
C ILE A 93 -6.93 18.41 -8.64
N GLY A 94 -5.94 18.07 -9.49
CA GLY A 94 -4.95 19.03 -9.98
C GLY A 94 -5.60 20.24 -10.68
N LEU A 95 -6.59 19.99 -11.53
CA LEU A 95 -7.35 21.06 -12.19
C LEU A 95 -8.14 21.93 -11.20
N ILE A 96 -8.80 21.31 -10.23
CA ILE A 96 -9.55 22.06 -9.20
C ILE A 96 -8.59 22.95 -8.40
N MET A 97 -7.45 22.41 -7.95
CA MET A 97 -6.46 23.18 -7.20
C MET A 97 -5.88 24.34 -8.01
N LEU A 98 -5.71 24.14 -9.31
CA LEU A 98 -5.26 25.19 -10.21
C LEU A 98 -6.30 26.31 -10.37
N ILE A 99 -7.57 25.94 -10.61
CA ILE A 99 -8.68 26.88 -10.81
C ILE A 99 -8.96 27.69 -9.52
N THR A 100 -8.86 27.04 -8.36
CA THR A 100 -9.07 27.70 -7.06
C THR A 100 -7.88 28.53 -6.60
N GLY A 101 -6.74 28.47 -7.30
CA GLY A 101 -5.51 29.14 -6.87
C GLY A 101 -4.85 28.51 -5.64
N ALA A 102 -5.31 27.32 -5.21
CA ALA A 102 -4.74 26.58 -4.08
C ALA A 102 -3.36 25.99 -4.39
N ALA A 103 -3.02 25.84 -5.67
CA ALA A 103 -1.69 25.43 -6.12
C ALA A 103 -1.19 26.38 -7.21
N SER A 104 0.09 26.77 -7.10
CA SER A 104 0.77 27.50 -8.18
C SER A 104 1.19 26.50 -9.27
N TRP A 105 0.92 26.86 -10.53
CA TRP A 105 1.36 26.03 -11.65
C TRP A 105 2.88 26.07 -11.80
N ASN A 106 3.49 24.88 -11.79
CA ASN A 106 4.83 24.69 -12.31
C ASN A 106 4.87 23.35 -13.10
N LEU A 107 5.84 23.21 -13.97
CA LEU A 107 5.96 22.05 -14.86
C LEU A 107 6.05 20.73 -14.06
N TYR A 108 6.78 20.72 -12.96
CA TYR A 108 6.94 19.54 -12.11
C TYR A 108 5.59 19.10 -11.50
N GLN A 109 4.84 20.04 -10.92
CA GLN A 109 3.50 19.74 -10.38
C GLN A 109 2.53 19.27 -11.48
N GLY A 110 2.56 19.89 -12.65
CA GLY A 110 1.78 19.43 -13.80
C GLY A 110 2.08 17.98 -14.16
N MET A 111 3.36 17.63 -14.23
CA MET A 111 3.79 16.26 -14.51
C MET A 111 3.35 15.27 -13.43
N THR A 112 3.36 15.66 -12.15
CA THR A 112 2.90 14.77 -11.06
C THR A 112 1.40 14.48 -11.15
N TYR A 113 0.56 15.45 -11.54
CA TYR A 113 -0.87 15.20 -11.73
C TYR A 113 -1.19 14.41 -12.99
N ILE A 114 -0.44 14.61 -14.09
CA ILE A 114 -0.68 13.90 -15.36
C ILE A 114 -0.15 12.46 -15.31
N PHE A 115 0.98 12.23 -14.63
CA PHE A 115 1.63 10.92 -14.51
C PHE A 115 1.73 10.43 -13.07
N PRO A 116 0.60 10.34 -12.33
CA PRO A 116 0.59 10.11 -10.89
C PRO A 116 1.24 8.79 -10.45
N VAL A 117 1.23 7.78 -11.31
CA VAL A 117 1.81 6.46 -11.05
C VAL A 117 3.33 6.48 -11.26
N VAL A 118 3.80 7.11 -12.35
CA VAL A 118 5.22 7.17 -12.69
C VAL A 118 6.00 8.08 -11.73
N THR A 119 5.35 9.14 -11.26
CA THR A 119 5.92 10.09 -10.31
C THR A 119 5.74 9.68 -8.85
N GLU A 120 5.18 8.50 -8.60
CA GLU A 120 4.87 7.99 -7.25
C GLU A 120 4.03 8.95 -6.39
N HIS A 121 3.28 9.84 -7.04
CA HIS A 121 2.42 10.80 -6.35
C HIS A 121 1.42 10.09 -5.41
N TYR A 122 0.97 8.89 -5.82
CA TYR A 122 0.20 7.96 -5.00
C TYR A 122 0.98 6.64 -4.86
N TRP A 123 1.98 6.62 -4.00
CA TRP A 123 2.91 5.50 -3.79
C TRP A 123 2.20 4.13 -3.71
N PHE A 124 1.07 4.05 -2.96
CA PHE A 124 0.30 2.81 -2.82
C PHE A 124 -0.23 2.32 -4.18
N ALA A 125 -0.79 3.22 -4.99
CA ALA A 125 -1.31 2.86 -6.31
C ALA A 125 -0.19 2.36 -7.23
N THR A 126 0.97 3.00 -7.19
CA THR A 126 2.16 2.58 -7.95
C THR A 126 2.63 1.19 -7.53
N ALA A 127 2.84 0.96 -6.23
CA ALA A 127 3.26 -0.33 -5.70
C ALA A 127 2.22 -1.44 -5.99
N TYR A 128 0.93 -1.13 -5.84
CA TYR A 128 -0.13 -2.09 -6.10
C TYR A 128 -0.29 -2.43 -7.59
N LEU A 129 -0.13 -1.46 -8.49
CA LEU A 129 -0.12 -1.71 -9.93
C LEU A 129 1.06 -2.58 -10.35
N LEU A 130 2.25 -2.32 -9.80
CA LEU A 130 3.42 -3.18 -10.01
C LEU A 130 3.16 -4.60 -9.50
N LEU A 131 2.59 -4.75 -8.30
CA LEU A 131 2.19 -6.06 -7.78
C LEU A 131 1.21 -6.74 -8.75
N CYS A 132 0.18 -6.05 -9.22
CA CYS A 132 -0.80 -6.62 -10.17
C CYS A 132 -0.14 -7.17 -11.46
N LEU A 133 0.92 -6.50 -11.95
CA LEU A 133 1.66 -6.95 -13.12
C LEU A 133 2.55 -8.17 -12.80
N LEU A 134 3.03 -8.28 -11.55
CA LEU A 134 3.88 -9.38 -11.11
C LEU A 134 3.09 -10.64 -10.72
N ILE A 135 1.82 -10.52 -10.34
CA ILE A 135 0.97 -11.65 -9.90
C ILE A 135 1.06 -12.88 -10.81
N PRO A 136 0.95 -12.80 -12.15
CA PRO A 136 1.00 -14.00 -12.99
C PRO A 136 2.36 -14.71 -12.91
N PHE A 137 3.45 -13.96 -12.77
CA PHE A 137 4.80 -14.52 -12.60
C PHE A 137 4.98 -15.15 -11.22
N LEU A 138 4.46 -14.50 -10.18
CA LEU A 138 4.50 -15.01 -8.81
C LEU A 138 3.71 -16.30 -8.68
N ASN A 139 2.48 -16.35 -9.20
CA ASN A 139 1.65 -17.56 -9.17
C ASN A 139 2.31 -18.71 -9.94
N ALA A 140 2.83 -18.45 -11.14
CA ALA A 140 3.53 -19.47 -11.92
C ALA A 140 4.83 -19.96 -11.26
N GLY A 141 5.50 -19.09 -10.49
CA GLY A 141 6.66 -19.44 -9.68
C GLY A 141 6.30 -20.33 -8.50
N VAL A 142 5.29 -19.92 -7.73
CA VAL A 142 4.82 -20.64 -6.53
C VAL A 142 4.28 -22.03 -6.90
N GLU A 143 3.56 -22.17 -8.01
CA GLU A 143 3.01 -23.45 -8.48
C GLU A 143 4.10 -24.52 -8.72
N LYS A 144 5.32 -24.10 -9.07
CA LYS A 144 6.46 -25.01 -9.31
C LYS A 144 7.25 -25.37 -8.06
N LEU A 145 6.98 -24.70 -6.93
CA LEU A 145 7.69 -24.91 -5.69
C LEU A 145 6.98 -25.98 -4.84
N ASP A 146 7.77 -26.88 -4.26
CA ASP A 146 7.25 -27.74 -3.22
C ASP A 146 6.96 -26.93 -1.94
N ARG A 147 6.02 -27.41 -1.14
CA ARG A 147 5.54 -26.71 0.06
C ARG A 147 6.67 -26.36 1.04
N LYS A 148 7.66 -27.25 1.18
CA LYS A 148 8.77 -27.05 2.11
C LYS A 148 9.68 -25.92 1.65
N THR A 149 10.06 -25.92 0.38
CA THR A 149 10.88 -24.86 -0.23
C THR A 149 10.16 -23.51 -0.13
N PHE A 150 8.86 -23.46 -0.44
CA PHE A 150 8.07 -22.24 -0.32
C PHE A 150 8.05 -21.70 1.12
N GLN A 151 7.87 -22.57 2.12
CA GLN A 151 7.90 -22.17 3.53
C GLN A 151 9.28 -21.61 3.95
N TRP A 152 10.39 -22.19 3.46
CA TRP A 152 11.73 -21.66 3.73
C TRP A 152 11.96 -20.29 3.09
N ILE A 153 11.44 -20.07 1.88
CA ILE A 153 11.50 -18.76 1.21
C ILE A 153 10.74 -17.71 2.04
N LEU A 154 9.50 -18.01 2.44
CA LEU A 154 8.70 -17.11 3.27
C LEU A 154 9.38 -16.81 4.62
N LEU A 155 9.93 -17.84 5.26
CA LEU A 155 10.65 -17.65 6.52
C LEU A 155 11.89 -16.77 6.33
N GLY A 156 12.67 -17.00 5.26
CA GLY A 156 13.82 -16.17 4.92
C GLY A 156 13.43 -14.71 4.66
N MET A 157 12.36 -14.47 3.90
CA MET A 157 11.83 -13.14 3.67
C MET A 157 11.37 -12.48 4.98
N LEU A 158 10.65 -13.21 5.85
CA LEU A 158 10.22 -12.71 7.16
C LEU A 158 11.41 -12.31 8.03
N LEU A 159 12.45 -13.16 8.09
CA LEU A 159 13.65 -12.89 8.87
C LEU A 159 14.39 -11.65 8.35
N VAL A 160 14.55 -11.51 7.04
CA VAL A 160 15.28 -10.38 6.44
C VAL A 160 14.47 -9.09 6.48
N PHE A 161 13.21 -9.12 6.03
CA PHE A 161 12.41 -7.90 5.85
C PHE A 161 11.62 -7.46 7.07
N SER A 162 11.47 -8.31 8.08
CA SER A 162 10.76 -7.96 9.31
C SER A 162 11.69 -8.03 10.53
N VAL A 163 12.19 -9.24 10.86
CA VAL A 163 12.94 -9.45 12.10
C VAL A 163 14.27 -8.69 12.11
N ALA A 164 15.07 -8.82 11.05
CA ALA A 164 16.38 -8.14 10.96
C ALA A 164 16.23 -6.61 10.97
N LYS A 165 15.23 -6.07 10.30
CA LYS A 165 14.94 -4.62 10.31
C LYS A 165 14.51 -4.11 11.67
N THR A 166 13.76 -4.91 12.43
CA THR A 166 13.33 -4.53 13.77
C THR A 166 14.50 -4.60 14.77
N ALA A 167 15.36 -5.62 14.62
CA ALA A 167 16.52 -5.82 15.51
C ALA A 167 17.70 -4.90 15.19
N LEU A 168 17.89 -4.58 13.91
CA LEU A 168 18.97 -3.72 13.41
C LEU A 168 18.35 -2.48 12.77
N PRO A 169 18.22 -1.34 13.46
CA PRO A 169 17.60 -0.13 12.94
C PRO A 169 18.46 0.56 11.86
N MET A 170 18.93 -0.22 10.89
CA MET A 170 19.69 0.26 9.74
C MET A 170 18.74 0.53 8.59
N GLN A 171 18.81 1.73 8.02
CA GLN A 171 18.10 2.04 6.78
C GLN A 171 18.92 1.55 5.60
N LEU A 172 18.41 0.56 4.89
CA LEU A 172 18.99 0.13 3.61
C LEU A 172 18.55 1.09 2.49
N PRO A 173 19.42 1.38 1.50
CA PRO A 173 19.09 2.34 0.44
C PRO A 173 17.83 2.03 -0.36
N TRP A 174 17.45 0.76 -0.43
CA TRP A 174 16.25 0.26 -1.12
C TRP A 174 15.05 0.03 -0.19
N ASP A 175 15.19 0.41 1.09
CA ASP A 175 14.14 0.20 2.08
C ASP A 175 13.30 1.46 2.28
N HIS A 176 12.13 1.48 1.71
CA HIS A 176 11.13 2.52 1.89
C HIS A 176 10.20 2.26 3.09
N LYS A 177 10.68 1.58 4.14
CA LYS A 177 9.94 1.33 5.39
C LYS A 177 8.62 0.55 5.18
N GLY A 178 8.62 -0.38 4.23
CA GLY A 178 7.43 -1.15 3.87
C GLY A 178 6.47 -0.44 2.92
N TYR A 179 6.85 0.70 2.36
CA TYR A 179 6.06 1.45 1.37
C TYR A 179 6.54 1.21 -0.06
N ASP A 180 6.86 -0.04 -0.40
CA ASP A 180 7.40 -0.42 -1.72
C ASP A 180 6.77 -1.69 -2.29
N ALA A 181 7.04 -1.95 -3.57
CA ALA A 181 6.51 -3.10 -4.28
C ALA A 181 7.09 -4.44 -3.75
N PHE A 182 8.32 -4.46 -3.23
CA PHE A 182 8.92 -5.68 -2.67
C PHE A 182 8.17 -6.15 -1.43
N TRP A 183 7.80 -5.22 -0.56
CA TRP A 183 6.98 -5.52 0.61
C TRP A 183 5.62 -6.06 0.20
N PHE A 184 5.03 -5.52 -0.85
CA PHE A 184 3.75 -6.00 -1.37
C PHE A 184 3.85 -7.40 -1.97
N VAL A 185 4.96 -7.72 -2.66
CA VAL A 185 5.24 -9.08 -3.14
C VAL A 185 5.35 -10.05 -1.97
N PHE A 186 6.07 -9.68 -0.91
CA PHE A 186 6.19 -10.51 0.29
C PHE A 186 4.83 -10.78 0.96
N LEU A 187 4.00 -9.77 1.09
CA LEU A 187 2.66 -9.90 1.68
C LEU A 187 1.69 -10.67 0.78
N TYR A 188 1.94 -10.68 -0.54
CA TYR A 188 1.12 -11.42 -1.50
C TYR A 188 1.40 -12.91 -1.45
N LEU A 189 2.65 -13.31 -1.25
CA LEU A 189 3.11 -14.71 -1.18
C LEU A 189 2.73 -15.37 0.15
#